data_4f17d3dfa10f1cbcae254ca5cca73e08
#
_entry.id   4f17d3dfa10f1cbcae254ca5cca73e08
#
_cell.length_a   1.000
_cell.length_b   1.000
_cell.length_c   1.000
_cell.angle_alpha   90.00
_cell.angle_beta   90.00
_cell.angle_gamma   90.00
#
_symmetry.space_group_name_H-M   'P 1'
#
loop_
_entity.id
_entity.type
_entity.pdbx_description
1 polymer ?
#
loop_
_entity_poly.entity_id
_entity_poly.type
_entity_poly.pdbx_seq_one_letter_code
_entity_poly.pdbx_strand_id
1 'polypeptide(L)'
;LGGEPTLDPQVQEVLDEAIRIGRDDIYLDITTNLTNVTDYWLKSLSRFKDVQLQFSIDATGKTNEYIRTTSHWPQIEKNIRRYLNFEIESNTNWMLSFHQTVSIYNIFDFWKLHEWVESLRAEDKFNRIETEFGYHCYVLHSPAELDAKILPLEYRAEILNNFNQYRPNIKQTHEDTGIQSVITLLESNTRPEHADALFEYCKKRTKAVDKVRGHYIKKYIPHWPMP
;
A
#
# COMPACT_ATOMS: atom_id res chain seq x y z
N LEU A 1 0.59 17.60 -7.02
CA LEU A 1 -0.79 17.47 -7.46
C LEU A 1 -1.35 16.21 -6.83
N GLY A 2 -2.36 16.32 -5.97
CA GLY A 2 -3.02 15.18 -5.35
C GLY A 2 -4.19 14.71 -6.20
N GLY A 3 -4.39 13.41 -6.30
CA GLY A 3 -5.48 12.77 -7.04
C GLY A 3 -5.08 11.40 -7.56
N GLU A 4 -6.05 10.71 -8.15
CA GLU A 4 -5.78 9.44 -8.85
C GLU A 4 -5.53 9.75 -10.34
N PRO A 5 -4.30 9.53 -10.86
CA PRO A 5 -3.94 9.88 -12.22
C PRO A 5 -4.79 9.15 -13.28
N THR A 6 -5.24 7.93 -12.98
CA THR A 6 -6.09 7.15 -13.89
C THR A 6 -7.52 7.69 -14.04
N LEU A 7 -7.92 8.63 -13.18
CA LEU A 7 -9.22 9.30 -13.19
C LEU A 7 -9.14 10.76 -13.66
N ASP A 8 -7.93 11.30 -13.84
CA ASP A 8 -7.73 12.69 -14.21
C ASP A 8 -7.60 12.83 -15.75
N PRO A 9 -8.59 13.45 -16.41
CA PRO A 9 -8.54 13.65 -17.87
C PRO A 9 -7.32 14.46 -18.32
N GLN A 10 -6.82 15.39 -17.51
CA GLN A 10 -5.66 16.20 -17.85
C GLN A 10 -4.38 15.37 -17.93
N VAL A 11 -4.23 14.37 -17.06
CA VAL A 11 -3.12 13.42 -17.12
C VAL A 11 -3.16 12.66 -18.44
N GLN A 12 -4.35 12.20 -18.85
CA GLN A 12 -4.51 11.49 -20.11
C GLN A 12 -4.20 12.40 -21.32
N GLU A 13 -4.67 13.63 -21.32
CA GLU A 13 -4.37 14.62 -22.38
C GLU A 13 -2.86 14.87 -22.52
N VAL A 14 -2.14 14.96 -21.39
CA VAL A 14 -0.67 15.14 -21.37
C VAL A 14 0.04 13.93 -21.97
N LEU A 15 -0.39 12.70 -21.62
CA LEU A 15 0.19 11.48 -22.21
C LEU A 15 -0.07 11.39 -23.70
N ASP A 16 -1.29 11.69 -24.14
CA ASP A 16 -1.67 11.67 -25.56
C ASP A 16 -0.87 12.68 -26.37
N GLU A 17 -0.68 13.89 -25.82
CA GLU A 17 0.11 14.93 -26.49
C GLU A 17 1.59 14.52 -26.57
N ALA A 18 2.15 13.97 -25.49
CA ALA A 18 3.53 13.47 -25.50
C ALA A 18 3.73 12.40 -26.58
N ILE A 19 2.79 11.44 -26.67
CA ILE A 19 2.80 10.41 -27.72
C ILE A 19 2.70 11.05 -29.13
N ARG A 20 1.77 12.02 -29.31
CA ARG A 20 1.53 12.69 -30.58
C ARG A 20 2.76 13.41 -31.11
N ILE A 21 3.55 14.03 -30.23
CA ILE A 21 4.78 14.78 -30.61
C ILE A 21 6.04 13.92 -30.57
N GLY A 22 5.91 12.58 -30.37
CA GLY A 22 7.03 11.64 -30.37
C GLY A 22 7.94 11.72 -29.16
N ARG A 23 7.43 12.16 -27.97
CA ARG A 23 8.18 12.23 -26.73
C ARG A 23 7.92 10.99 -25.86
N ASP A 24 8.12 9.82 -26.44
CA ASP A 24 8.10 8.51 -25.77
C ASP A 24 9.36 8.23 -24.93
N ASP A 25 10.33 9.15 -24.98
CA ASP A 25 11.59 9.16 -24.23
C ASP A 25 11.47 9.71 -22.80
N ILE A 26 10.28 10.19 -22.42
CA ILE A 26 10.04 10.75 -21.08
C ILE A 26 9.96 9.59 -20.06
N TYR A 27 10.65 9.75 -18.94
CA TYR A 27 10.47 8.88 -17.77
C TYR A 27 9.15 9.21 -17.08
N LEU A 28 8.30 8.21 -16.91
CA LEU A 28 7.04 8.34 -16.19
C LEU A 28 7.16 7.68 -14.80
N ASP A 29 6.93 8.45 -13.75
CA ASP A 29 6.79 7.96 -12.38
C ASP A 29 5.36 8.22 -11.90
N ILE A 30 4.58 7.14 -11.76
CA ILE A 30 3.13 7.21 -11.53
C ILE A 30 2.75 6.44 -10.28
N THR A 31 2.17 7.14 -9.32
CA THR A 31 1.54 6.53 -8.14
C THR A 31 0.04 6.38 -8.39
N THR A 32 -0.50 5.18 -8.19
CA THR A 32 -1.93 4.89 -8.36
C THR A 32 -2.51 4.15 -7.16
N ASN A 33 -3.76 4.46 -6.81
CA ASN A 33 -4.54 3.74 -5.82
C ASN A 33 -5.26 2.50 -6.39
N LEU A 34 -5.08 2.22 -7.69
CA LEU A 34 -5.59 1.04 -8.40
C LEU A 34 -7.13 0.93 -8.46
N THR A 35 -7.87 1.98 -8.14
CA THR A 35 -9.34 1.93 -8.21
C THR A 35 -9.87 1.87 -9.64
N ASN A 36 -9.10 2.38 -10.59
CA ASN A 36 -9.44 2.39 -12.00
C ASN A 36 -8.25 1.95 -12.87
N VAL A 37 -8.50 1.04 -13.81
CA VAL A 37 -7.54 0.63 -14.85
C VAL A 37 -8.31 0.38 -16.13
N THR A 38 -7.96 1.07 -17.20
CA THR A 38 -8.58 0.88 -18.52
C THR A 38 -7.55 0.34 -19.52
N ASP A 39 -8.03 -0.32 -20.58
CA ASP A 39 -7.15 -0.78 -21.65
C ASP A 39 -6.47 0.39 -22.38
N TYR A 40 -7.19 1.53 -22.47
CA TYR A 40 -6.63 2.74 -23.04
C TYR A 40 -5.44 3.23 -22.21
N TRP A 41 -5.58 3.31 -20.87
CA TRP A 41 -4.51 3.67 -19.95
C TRP A 41 -3.27 2.78 -20.10
N LEU A 42 -3.46 1.45 -20.05
CA LEU A 42 -2.37 0.49 -20.21
C LEU A 42 -1.64 0.65 -21.55
N LYS A 43 -2.41 0.81 -22.65
CA LYS A 43 -1.86 1.03 -23.99
C LYS A 43 -1.14 2.36 -24.12
N SER A 44 -1.62 3.43 -23.47
CA SER A 44 -0.93 4.72 -23.46
C SER A 44 0.43 4.60 -22.76
N LEU A 45 0.46 3.97 -21.58
CA LEU A 45 1.70 3.79 -20.83
C LEU A 45 2.72 2.92 -21.60
N SER A 46 2.26 1.90 -22.32
CA SER A 46 3.17 1.01 -23.11
C SER A 46 3.87 1.70 -24.27
N ARG A 47 3.51 2.96 -24.57
CA ARG A 47 4.19 3.77 -25.59
C ARG A 47 5.47 4.42 -25.08
N PHE A 48 5.64 4.50 -23.75
CA PHE A 48 6.80 5.13 -23.14
C PHE A 48 7.86 4.08 -22.82
N LYS A 49 9.14 4.46 -22.99
CA LYS A 49 10.28 3.55 -22.79
C LYS A 49 10.54 3.23 -21.33
N ASP A 50 10.38 4.22 -20.47
CA ASP A 50 10.70 4.12 -19.06
C ASP A 50 9.47 4.50 -18.21
N VAL A 51 8.86 3.50 -17.58
CA VAL A 51 7.66 3.68 -16.74
C VAL A 51 7.88 3.00 -15.39
N GLN A 52 7.77 3.78 -14.33
CA GLN A 52 7.66 3.29 -12.96
C GLN A 52 6.22 3.43 -12.46
N LEU A 53 5.65 2.34 -11.96
CA LEU A 53 4.30 2.30 -11.41
C LEU A 53 4.38 1.93 -9.92
N GLN A 54 3.94 2.86 -9.08
CA GLN A 54 3.89 2.72 -7.63
C GLN A 54 2.45 2.43 -7.20
N PHE A 55 2.21 1.21 -6.74
CA PHE A 55 0.90 0.75 -6.26
C PHE A 55 0.72 1.14 -4.81
N SER A 56 -0.07 2.18 -4.57
CA SER A 56 -0.33 2.71 -3.23
C SER A 56 -1.39 1.88 -2.51
N ILE A 57 -0.95 0.92 -1.68
CA ILE A 57 -1.78 -0.04 -0.95
C ILE A 57 -1.31 -0.11 0.50
N ASP A 58 -2.22 0.00 1.46
CA ASP A 58 -1.83 0.02 2.88
C ASP A 58 -2.04 -1.34 3.58
N ALA A 59 -2.89 -2.20 3.04
CA ALA A 59 -3.19 -3.52 3.60
C ALA A 59 -3.86 -4.42 2.55
N THR A 60 -4.19 -5.65 2.93
CA THR A 60 -5.03 -6.55 2.13
C THR A 60 -6.49 -6.54 2.63
N GLY A 61 -7.41 -6.97 1.77
CA GLY A 61 -8.80 -7.26 2.16
C GLY A 61 -9.52 -6.07 2.79
N LYS A 62 -10.27 -6.39 3.84
CA LYS A 62 -11.12 -5.41 4.53
C LYS A 62 -10.35 -4.30 5.23
N THR A 63 -9.14 -4.58 5.72
CA THR A 63 -8.29 -3.55 6.34
C THR A 63 -7.98 -2.45 5.32
N ASN A 64 -7.64 -2.80 4.08
CA ASN A 64 -7.42 -1.83 3.02
C ASN A 64 -8.71 -1.04 2.70
N GLU A 65 -9.86 -1.71 2.62
CA GLU A 65 -11.16 -1.07 2.38
C GLU A 65 -11.53 -0.06 3.48
N TYR A 66 -11.13 -0.32 4.72
CA TYR A 66 -11.36 0.60 5.84
C TYR A 66 -10.47 1.84 5.75
N ILE A 67 -9.18 1.66 5.50
CA ILE A 67 -8.20 2.73 5.43
C ILE A 67 -8.46 3.60 4.20
N ARG A 68 -8.62 2.95 3.04
CA ARG A 68 -8.89 3.58 1.75
C ARG A 68 -10.36 3.49 1.42
N THR A 69 -11.15 4.37 2.02
CA THR A 69 -12.60 4.45 1.81
C THR A 69 -12.91 4.53 0.31
N THR A 70 -13.93 3.79 -0.11
CA THR A 70 -14.35 3.59 -1.52
C THR A 70 -13.52 2.58 -2.31
N SER A 71 -12.42 2.04 -1.77
CA SER A 71 -11.76 0.90 -2.39
C SER A 71 -12.53 -0.40 -2.13
N HIS A 72 -12.48 -1.33 -3.08
CA HIS A 72 -13.02 -2.67 -2.96
C HIS A 72 -11.91 -3.67 -3.29
N TRP A 73 -11.47 -4.44 -2.29
CA TRP A 73 -10.27 -5.26 -2.43
C TRP A 73 -10.26 -6.21 -3.63
N PRO A 74 -11.32 -6.96 -3.91
CA PRO A 74 -11.35 -7.82 -5.10
C PRO A 74 -11.13 -7.06 -6.42
N GLN A 75 -11.59 -5.79 -6.50
CA GLN A 75 -11.35 -4.96 -7.68
C GLN A 75 -9.91 -4.48 -7.73
N ILE A 76 -9.33 -4.09 -6.60
CA ILE A 76 -7.92 -3.69 -6.49
C ILE A 76 -7.03 -4.86 -6.93
N GLU A 77 -7.23 -6.05 -6.38
CA GLU A 77 -6.49 -7.25 -6.75
C GLU A 77 -6.61 -7.58 -8.24
N LYS A 78 -7.83 -7.50 -8.79
CA LYS A 78 -8.06 -7.68 -10.22
C LYS A 78 -7.27 -6.66 -11.05
N ASN A 79 -7.25 -5.40 -10.63
CA ASN A 79 -6.54 -4.34 -11.33
C ASN A 79 -5.02 -4.52 -11.27
N ILE A 80 -4.47 -4.95 -10.12
CA ILE A 80 -3.06 -5.31 -10.01
C ILE A 80 -2.70 -6.41 -11.01
N ARG A 81 -3.49 -7.49 -11.03
CA ARG A 81 -3.29 -8.60 -11.97
C ARG A 81 -3.41 -8.15 -13.43
N ARG A 82 -4.21 -7.14 -13.75
CA ARG A 82 -4.27 -6.55 -15.11
C ARG A 82 -2.97 -5.86 -15.48
N TYR A 83 -2.36 -5.07 -14.58
CA TYR A 83 -1.05 -4.47 -14.84
C TYR A 83 0.02 -5.54 -15.06
N LEU A 84 0.10 -6.53 -14.18
CA LEU A 84 1.08 -7.62 -14.26
C LEU A 84 0.91 -8.47 -15.55
N ASN A 85 -0.32 -8.83 -15.90
CA ASN A 85 -0.59 -9.58 -17.13
C ASN A 85 -0.25 -8.75 -18.38
N PHE A 86 -0.63 -7.46 -18.38
CA PHE A 86 -0.35 -6.57 -19.51
C PHE A 86 1.16 -6.40 -19.73
N GLU A 87 1.91 -6.23 -18.64
CA GLU A 87 3.37 -6.13 -18.69
C GLU A 87 4.00 -7.36 -19.36
N ILE A 88 3.58 -8.58 -18.94
CA ILE A 88 4.06 -9.83 -19.52
C ILE A 88 3.67 -9.98 -21.00
N GLU A 89 2.39 -9.70 -21.33
CA GLU A 89 1.85 -9.86 -22.68
C GLU A 89 2.47 -8.86 -23.67
N SER A 90 2.75 -7.64 -23.20
CA SER A 90 3.27 -6.56 -24.02
C SER A 90 4.79 -6.42 -23.98
N ASN A 91 5.47 -7.13 -23.07
CA ASN A 91 6.91 -7.07 -22.84
C ASN A 91 7.42 -5.63 -22.66
N THR A 92 6.73 -4.87 -21.80
CA THR A 92 6.98 -3.43 -21.64
C THR A 92 8.13 -3.10 -20.69
N ASN A 93 8.57 -4.06 -19.88
CA ASN A 93 9.64 -3.90 -18.89
C ASN A 93 9.38 -2.74 -17.91
N TRP A 94 8.14 -2.63 -17.41
CA TRP A 94 7.79 -1.63 -16.41
C TRP A 94 8.41 -1.95 -15.05
N MET A 95 8.88 -0.91 -14.36
CA MET A 95 9.26 -1.02 -12.95
C MET A 95 8.00 -0.93 -12.08
N LEU A 96 7.61 -2.04 -11.47
CA LEU A 96 6.43 -2.11 -10.61
C LEU A 96 6.84 -2.15 -9.14
N SER A 97 6.11 -1.45 -8.27
CA SER A 97 6.37 -1.49 -6.83
C SER A 97 5.10 -1.30 -6.00
N PHE A 98 5.05 -2.01 -4.87
CA PHE A 98 4.00 -1.88 -3.86
C PHE A 98 4.48 -0.95 -2.76
N HIS A 99 3.68 0.07 -2.46
CA HIS A 99 3.99 1.08 -1.45
C HIS A 99 2.96 1.01 -0.32
N GLN A 100 3.39 0.53 0.84
CA GLN A 100 2.59 0.44 2.05
C GLN A 100 2.95 1.55 3.04
N THR A 101 1.95 2.29 3.51
CA THR A 101 2.11 3.18 4.65
C THR A 101 1.53 2.53 5.90
N VAL A 102 2.41 2.21 6.86
CA VAL A 102 2.02 1.59 8.14
C VAL A 102 1.57 2.66 9.11
N SER A 103 0.33 2.57 9.52
CA SER A 103 -0.34 3.43 10.48
C SER A 103 -0.88 2.60 11.64
N ILE A 104 -1.48 3.26 12.62
CA ILE A 104 -2.15 2.60 13.74
C ILE A 104 -3.25 1.61 13.31
N TYR A 105 -3.82 1.76 12.08
CA TYR A 105 -4.90 0.90 11.60
C TYR A 105 -4.44 -0.42 11.01
N ASN A 106 -3.26 -0.49 10.39
CA ASN A 106 -2.76 -1.70 9.74
C ASN A 106 -1.52 -2.30 10.40
N ILE A 107 -1.00 -1.70 11.48
CA ILE A 107 0.19 -2.20 12.17
C ILE A 107 0.00 -3.61 12.76
N PHE A 108 -1.25 -3.99 13.12
CA PHE A 108 -1.56 -5.26 13.77
C PHE A 108 -1.29 -6.49 12.90
N ASP A 109 -1.26 -6.31 11.60
CA ASP A 109 -1.04 -7.35 10.61
C ASP A 109 -0.35 -6.81 9.34
N PHE A 110 0.54 -5.79 9.51
CA PHE A 110 1.19 -5.08 8.42
C PHE A 110 1.93 -6.00 7.44
N TRP A 111 2.46 -7.11 7.92
CA TRP A 111 3.19 -8.10 7.10
C TRP A 111 2.30 -8.89 6.14
N LYS A 112 0.98 -8.91 6.31
CA LYS A 112 0.06 -9.62 5.42
C LYS A 112 0.07 -9.08 3.99
N LEU A 113 0.35 -7.79 3.81
CA LEU A 113 0.52 -7.26 2.46
C LEU A 113 1.79 -7.80 1.81
N HIS A 114 2.91 -7.85 2.54
CA HIS A 114 4.14 -8.47 2.06
C HIS A 114 3.93 -9.96 1.73
N GLU A 115 3.29 -10.72 2.62
CA GLU A 115 2.94 -12.12 2.39
C GLU A 115 2.12 -12.31 1.11
N TRP A 116 1.16 -11.43 0.87
CA TRP A 116 0.35 -11.46 -0.34
C TRP A 116 1.17 -11.11 -1.59
N VAL A 117 2.08 -10.13 -1.52
CA VAL A 117 3.01 -9.80 -2.61
C VAL A 117 3.91 -11.00 -2.93
N GLU A 118 4.47 -11.66 -1.90
CA GLU A 118 5.25 -12.88 -2.10
C GLU A 118 4.44 -14.01 -2.75
N SER A 119 3.16 -14.13 -2.42
CA SER A 119 2.28 -15.10 -3.07
C SER A 119 2.06 -14.80 -4.56
N LEU A 120 1.99 -13.52 -4.95
CA LEU A 120 1.95 -13.12 -6.35
C LEU A 120 3.26 -13.46 -7.08
N ARG A 121 4.41 -13.18 -6.47
CA ARG A 121 5.74 -13.50 -7.01
C ARG A 121 5.91 -15.01 -7.24
N ALA A 122 5.30 -15.83 -6.41
CA ALA A 122 5.34 -17.28 -6.50
C ALA A 122 4.44 -17.87 -7.60
N GLU A 123 3.54 -17.09 -8.22
CA GLU A 123 2.73 -17.57 -9.33
C GLU A 123 3.60 -17.75 -10.58
N ASP A 124 3.58 -18.95 -11.21
CA ASP A 124 4.44 -19.31 -12.36
C ASP A 124 4.44 -18.28 -13.49
N LYS A 125 3.30 -17.64 -13.72
CA LYS A 125 3.17 -16.61 -14.77
C LYS A 125 3.87 -15.30 -14.42
N PHE A 126 4.05 -14.97 -13.12
CA PHE A 126 4.65 -13.72 -12.66
C PHE A 126 6.13 -13.89 -12.29
N ASN A 127 6.62 -15.11 -12.05
CA ASN A 127 8.04 -15.35 -11.79
C ASN A 127 8.95 -15.11 -13.02
N ARG A 128 8.33 -14.87 -14.20
CA ARG A 128 9.01 -14.52 -15.45
C ARG A 128 9.23 -13.02 -15.63
N ILE A 129 8.64 -12.19 -14.74
CA ILE A 129 8.93 -10.76 -14.72
C ILE A 129 10.37 -10.63 -14.24
N GLU A 130 11.29 -10.33 -15.16
CA GLU A 130 12.74 -10.25 -14.89
C GLU A 130 13.06 -9.17 -13.85
N THR A 131 12.24 -8.15 -13.78
CA THR A 131 12.26 -7.15 -12.72
C THR A 131 11.32 -7.59 -11.60
N GLU A 132 11.89 -8.09 -10.51
CA GLU A 132 11.10 -8.29 -9.28
C GLU A 132 10.34 -7.00 -8.97
N PHE A 133 9.01 -7.08 -8.93
CA PHE A 133 8.25 -5.91 -8.51
C PHE A 133 8.56 -5.64 -7.02
N GLY A 134 8.98 -4.39 -6.75
CA GLY A 134 9.44 -3.96 -5.43
C GLY A 134 8.32 -3.92 -4.40
N TYR A 135 8.70 -4.04 -3.13
CA TYR A 135 7.82 -3.77 -2.00
C TYR A 135 8.49 -2.77 -1.06
N HIS A 136 7.78 -1.70 -0.76
CA HIS A 136 8.26 -0.63 0.11
C HIS A 136 7.29 -0.39 1.26
N CYS A 137 7.82 -0.34 2.46
CA CYS A 137 7.05 -0.14 3.68
C CYS A 137 7.53 1.14 4.39
N TYR A 138 6.62 2.02 4.75
CA TYR A 138 6.90 3.29 5.40
C TYR A 138 6.06 3.44 6.66
N VAL A 139 6.65 3.98 7.73
CA VAL A 139 5.91 4.30 8.95
C VAL A 139 5.28 5.67 8.81
N LEU A 140 3.97 5.77 9.08
CA LEU A 140 3.24 7.03 9.11
C LEU A 140 3.58 7.81 10.37
N HIS A 141 4.03 9.07 10.21
CA HIS A 141 4.33 9.97 11.32
C HIS A 141 3.36 11.15 11.45
N SER A 142 2.60 11.43 10.41
CA SER A 142 1.62 12.53 10.41
C SER A 142 0.36 12.10 9.64
N PRO A 143 -0.82 12.37 10.20
CA PRO A 143 -1.09 13.06 11.46
C PRO A 143 -0.74 12.20 12.70
N ALA A 144 -0.33 12.84 13.80
CA ALA A 144 0.24 12.18 14.97
C ALA A 144 -0.69 11.14 15.63
N GLU A 145 -2.00 11.34 15.57
CA GLU A 145 -2.98 10.38 16.09
C GLU A 145 -3.10 9.09 15.27
N LEU A 146 -2.48 9.04 14.08
CA LEU A 146 -2.41 7.83 13.26
C LEU A 146 -1.03 7.17 13.28
N ASP A 147 -0.04 7.79 13.92
CA ASP A 147 1.28 7.18 14.13
C ASP A 147 1.16 5.98 15.08
N ALA A 148 1.63 4.82 14.68
CA ALA A 148 1.64 3.62 15.50
C ALA A 148 2.52 3.75 16.78
N LYS A 149 3.37 4.78 16.86
CA LYS A 149 4.15 5.11 18.08
C LYS A 149 3.29 5.48 19.28
N ILE A 150 2.02 5.84 19.09
CA ILE A 150 1.12 6.14 20.21
C ILE A 150 0.53 4.91 20.87
N LEU A 151 0.62 3.72 20.25
CA LEU A 151 0.10 2.48 20.82
C LEU A 151 0.73 2.18 22.19
N PRO A 152 -0.07 1.75 23.17
CA PRO A 152 0.42 1.16 24.42
C PRO A 152 1.41 0.03 24.17
N LEU A 153 2.41 -0.12 25.06
CA LEU A 153 3.52 -1.08 24.86
C LEU A 153 3.05 -2.53 24.81
N GLU A 154 1.98 -2.86 25.53
CA GLU A 154 1.38 -4.19 25.50
C GLU A 154 0.90 -4.61 24.11
N TYR A 155 0.28 -3.68 23.35
CA TYR A 155 -0.13 -3.96 21.96
C TYR A 155 1.08 -4.11 21.05
N ARG A 156 2.13 -3.31 21.23
CA ARG A 156 3.36 -3.46 20.43
C ARG A 156 4.02 -4.81 20.66
N ALA A 157 4.07 -5.27 21.91
CA ALA A 157 4.61 -6.59 22.27
C ALA A 157 3.81 -7.72 21.62
N GLU A 158 2.47 -7.62 21.63
CA GLU A 158 1.59 -8.59 20.98
C GLU A 158 1.83 -8.62 19.46
N ILE A 159 1.87 -7.45 18.81
CA ILE A 159 2.13 -7.33 17.39
C ILE A 159 3.48 -7.94 17.02
N LEU A 160 4.53 -7.61 17.78
CA LEU A 160 5.87 -8.12 17.55
C LEU A 160 5.94 -9.64 17.70
N ASN A 161 5.27 -10.18 18.71
CA ASN A 161 5.18 -11.63 18.91
C ASN A 161 4.50 -12.34 17.72
N ASN A 162 3.41 -11.79 17.22
CA ASN A 162 2.71 -12.32 16.03
C ASN A 162 3.57 -12.20 14.77
N PHE A 163 4.23 -11.06 14.58
CA PHE A 163 5.12 -10.82 13.45
C PHE A 163 6.33 -11.78 13.46
N ASN A 164 6.90 -12.09 14.62
CA ASN A 164 8.05 -12.98 14.73
C ASN A 164 7.77 -14.40 14.22
N GLN A 165 6.51 -14.83 14.17
CA GLN A 165 6.11 -16.09 13.54
C GLN A 165 6.22 -16.02 12.01
N TYR A 166 6.03 -14.83 11.43
CA TYR A 166 6.15 -14.58 9.99
C TYR A 166 7.57 -14.22 9.55
N ARG A 167 8.35 -13.55 10.41
CA ARG A 167 9.69 -13.00 10.13
C ARG A 167 10.64 -13.95 9.38
N PRO A 168 10.67 -15.28 9.63
CA PRO A 168 11.52 -16.21 8.90
C PRO A 168 11.22 -16.28 7.38
N ASN A 169 10.05 -15.84 6.94
CA ASN A 169 9.63 -15.86 5.55
C ASN A 169 10.15 -14.63 4.76
N ILE A 170 10.71 -13.63 5.46
CA ILE A 170 11.23 -12.42 4.83
C ILE A 170 12.64 -12.71 4.31
N LYS A 171 12.81 -12.66 2.99
CA LYS A 171 14.14 -12.73 2.38
C LYS A 171 14.89 -11.42 2.66
N GLN A 172 16.18 -11.53 3.01
CA GLN A 172 17.04 -10.35 3.20
C GLN A 172 17.26 -9.65 1.84
N THR A 173 16.50 -8.60 1.61
CA THR A 173 16.59 -7.72 0.44
C THR A 173 16.51 -6.26 0.89
N HIS A 174 16.60 -5.28 -0.02
CA HIS A 174 16.37 -3.87 0.36
C HIS A 174 14.93 -3.60 0.87
N GLU A 175 13.98 -4.49 0.64
CA GLU A 175 12.63 -4.45 1.20
C GLU A 175 12.65 -4.59 2.73
N ASP A 176 13.68 -5.23 3.26
CA ASP A 176 13.91 -5.41 4.69
C ASP A 176 14.06 -4.08 5.44
N THR A 177 14.58 -3.01 4.80
CA THR A 177 14.78 -1.72 5.47
C THR A 177 13.49 -1.06 5.93
N GLY A 178 12.42 -1.12 5.15
CA GLY A 178 11.11 -0.60 5.52
C GLY A 178 10.48 -1.40 6.64
N ILE A 179 10.49 -2.72 6.53
CA ILE A 179 10.01 -3.65 7.55
C ILE A 179 10.82 -3.47 8.85
N GLN A 180 12.15 -3.31 8.76
CA GLN A 180 13.00 -3.07 9.91
C GLN A 180 12.65 -1.76 10.64
N SER A 181 12.20 -0.73 9.93
CA SER A 181 11.71 0.51 10.55
C SER A 181 10.45 0.26 11.41
N VAL A 182 9.54 -0.61 10.93
CA VAL A 182 8.37 -1.02 11.72
C VAL A 182 8.77 -1.86 12.93
N ILE A 183 9.73 -2.79 12.77
CA ILE A 183 10.26 -3.60 13.88
C ILE A 183 10.89 -2.70 14.94
N THR A 184 11.73 -1.75 14.55
CA THR A 184 12.37 -0.79 15.45
C THR A 184 11.33 0.02 16.23
N LEU A 185 10.23 0.42 15.58
CA LEU A 185 9.11 1.08 16.25
C LEU A 185 8.47 0.17 17.30
N LEU A 186 8.22 -1.10 16.97
CA LEU A 186 7.57 -2.08 17.86
C LEU A 186 8.47 -2.45 19.05
N GLU A 187 9.78 -2.57 18.84
CA GLU A 187 10.78 -2.88 19.88
C GLU A 187 11.07 -1.69 20.81
N SER A 188 10.72 -0.49 20.38
CA SER A 188 10.97 0.72 21.17
C SER A 188 10.14 0.74 22.45
N ASN A 189 10.82 0.94 23.58
CA ASN A 189 10.19 1.12 24.90
C ASN A 189 9.73 2.57 25.15
N THR A 190 9.96 3.48 24.18
CA THR A 190 9.57 4.88 24.31
C THR A 190 8.25 5.14 23.56
N ARG A 191 7.46 6.05 24.12
CA ARG A 191 6.25 6.58 23.51
C ARG A 191 6.37 8.10 23.44
N PRO A 192 5.75 8.76 22.45
CA PRO A 192 5.70 10.22 22.40
C PRO A 192 5.08 10.81 23.67
N GLU A 193 5.48 12.02 24.01
CA GLU A 193 4.73 12.83 24.99
C GLU A 193 3.26 12.91 24.55
N HIS A 194 2.33 12.83 25.49
CA HIS A 194 0.88 12.80 25.22
C HIS A 194 0.36 11.60 24.42
N ALA A 195 1.13 10.49 24.26
CA ALA A 195 0.71 9.32 23.50
C ALA A 195 -0.66 8.77 23.94
N ASP A 196 -0.95 8.75 25.24
CA ASP A 196 -2.24 8.28 25.74
C ASP A 196 -3.40 9.19 25.32
N ALA A 197 -3.20 10.50 25.37
CA ALA A 197 -4.20 11.46 24.92
C ALA A 197 -4.44 11.35 23.41
N LEU A 198 -3.38 11.18 22.62
CA LEU A 198 -3.46 10.96 21.17
C LEU A 198 -4.17 9.63 20.84
N PHE A 199 -3.90 8.58 21.61
CA PHE A 199 -4.55 7.28 21.40
C PHE A 199 -6.05 7.35 21.72
N GLU A 200 -6.43 8.01 22.83
CA GLU A 200 -7.85 8.26 23.14
C GLU A 200 -8.52 9.15 22.08
N TYR A 201 -7.82 10.16 21.58
CA TYR A 201 -8.32 10.98 20.49
C TYR A 201 -8.50 10.15 19.19
N CYS A 202 -7.54 9.29 18.84
CA CYS A 202 -7.65 8.38 17.71
C CYS A 202 -8.90 7.50 17.82
N LYS A 203 -9.14 6.90 19.00
CA LYS A 203 -10.34 6.07 19.24
C LYS A 203 -11.65 6.85 19.06
N LYS A 204 -11.72 8.08 19.60
CA LYS A 204 -12.89 8.97 19.44
C LYS A 204 -13.11 9.34 17.98
N ARG A 205 -12.04 9.72 17.27
CA ARG A 205 -12.08 10.03 15.84
C ARG A 205 -12.56 8.83 15.04
N THR A 206 -12.04 7.65 15.31
CA THR A 206 -12.44 6.38 14.66
C THR A 206 -13.94 6.14 14.83
N LYS A 207 -14.49 6.25 16.06
CA LYS A 207 -15.94 6.13 16.29
C LYS A 207 -16.77 7.16 15.52
N ALA A 208 -16.28 8.39 15.43
CA ALA A 208 -16.97 9.45 14.68
C ALA A 208 -16.97 9.17 13.17
N VAL A 209 -15.84 8.72 12.63
CA VAL A 209 -15.70 8.33 11.23
C VAL A 209 -16.59 7.12 10.91
N ASP A 210 -16.60 6.10 11.75
CA ASP A 210 -17.44 4.92 11.63
C ASP A 210 -18.92 5.30 11.56
N LYS A 211 -19.35 6.20 12.44
CA LYS A 211 -20.74 6.69 12.44
C LYS A 211 -21.12 7.38 11.11
N VAL A 212 -20.23 8.20 10.56
CA VAL A 212 -20.47 8.91 9.30
C VAL A 212 -20.49 7.94 8.11
N ARG A 213 -19.61 6.93 8.12
CA ARG A 213 -19.46 5.97 7.03
C ARG A 213 -20.43 4.79 7.12
N GLY A 214 -21.16 4.63 8.21
CA GLY A 214 -21.93 3.42 8.49
C GLY A 214 -21.06 2.19 8.71
N HIS A 215 -19.82 2.38 9.15
CA HIS A 215 -18.84 1.34 9.40
C HIS A 215 -18.82 0.94 10.89
N TYR A 216 -18.15 -0.18 11.15
CA TYR A 216 -17.75 -0.59 12.49
C TYR A 216 -16.35 -1.21 12.36
N ILE A 217 -15.33 -0.51 12.87
CA ILE A 217 -13.91 -0.84 12.63
C ILE A 217 -13.58 -2.31 12.89
N LYS A 218 -14.15 -2.95 13.91
CA LYS A 218 -13.86 -4.36 14.21
C LYS A 218 -14.30 -5.36 13.15
N LYS A 219 -15.20 -4.97 12.23
CA LYS A 219 -15.54 -5.78 11.06
C LYS A 219 -14.44 -5.77 9.99
N TYR A 220 -13.58 -4.76 10.04
CA TYR A 220 -12.50 -4.53 9.08
C TYR A 220 -11.14 -4.85 9.69
N ILE A 221 -10.94 -4.47 10.95
CA ILE A 221 -9.69 -4.63 11.72
C ILE A 221 -10.06 -5.32 13.04
N PRO A 222 -10.14 -6.67 13.08
CA PRO A 222 -10.62 -7.41 14.27
C PRO A 222 -9.79 -7.15 15.53
N HIS A 223 -8.48 -6.93 15.37
CA HIS A 223 -7.53 -6.67 16.46
C HIS A 223 -7.53 -5.22 16.95
N TRP A 224 -8.37 -4.34 16.38
CA TRP A 224 -8.42 -2.95 16.80
C TRP A 224 -8.75 -2.83 18.30
N PRO A 225 -7.93 -2.08 19.10
CA PRO A 225 -8.04 -2.02 20.55
C PRO A 225 -9.16 -1.09 21.01
N MET A 226 -10.38 -1.46 20.73
CA MET A 226 -11.58 -0.79 21.24
C MET A 226 -12.57 -1.82 21.77
N PRO A 227 -13.29 -1.49 22.85
CA PRO A 227 -14.40 -2.32 23.31
C PRO A 227 -15.54 -2.36 22.31
#